data_cab1eced7bed578b4091ec29cade16ba
#
_entry.id   cab1eced7bed578b4091ec29cade16ba
#
_cell.length_a   1.000
_cell.length_b   1.000
_cell.length_c   1.000
_cell.angle_alpha   90.00
_cell.angle_beta   90.00
_cell.angle_gamma   90.00
#
_symmetry.space_group_name_H-M   'P 1'
#
loop_
_entity.id
_entity.type
_entity.pdbx_description
1 polymer ?
#
loop_
_entity_poly.entity_id
_entity_poly.type
_entity_poly.pdbx_seq_one_letter_code
_entity_poly.pdbx_strand_id
1 'polypeptide(L)'
;MLMQSALVALGGATLAAAVSSLEVQGSQFVNSKTGDSFQIVGMAYQIGGSAGYDPSHGKDPLSNGDICKRDAALMQTLGVNTIRVYNLDPNLNHDECASIFNAAGMYMIIDVNSPLAGESLNSGAPWESYYAGYLNRTFAIVEAFKSYPNTLGFFSGNEVIDSVKTGATVPPYVRAVTRDLKNYIKNHADRAIPVGYSAADVRDVLEDSWNYFQCAIDGDETDMSRADMFALNSYSWCGESTFEESGYNQLVALFQGTSVPVFYSEFGCNTPSPRVFTEIESIYGSQMTGVFSGGVVYEYAQEKNDYGLAECNDDGTVNLLADYATLQNQYKKVDFSSVQSVKASTAKVTIPECKASLIKEDGFNNNFTLPAVPPGAQDIIDNGVSPKPVGKIIDISDYTVTHVVKDASGNTLSGLAVKPLADDVSNTPGAAGSGTSSGSGSGSDESGSAAPTLAPQGPLSTAAMIIPAMVGLFFTAGFSLI
;
A
#
# COMPACT_ATOMS: atom_id res chain seq x y z
N MET A 1 -9.45 65.84 -17.72
CA MET A 1 -9.02 64.93 -16.63
C MET A 1 -9.64 63.57 -16.89
N LEU A 2 -8.89 62.69 -17.53
CA LEU A 2 -9.33 61.30 -17.78
C LEU A 2 -8.71 60.44 -16.66
N MET A 3 -9.55 59.83 -15.82
CA MET A 3 -9.17 58.82 -14.88
C MET A 3 -9.07 57.51 -15.62
N GLN A 4 -7.87 56.97 -15.78
CA GLN A 4 -7.63 55.57 -16.19
C GLN A 4 -7.77 54.66 -14.95
N SER A 5 -8.81 53.82 -14.96
CA SER A 5 -8.96 52.78 -13.98
C SER A 5 -8.07 51.58 -14.39
N ALA A 6 -7.03 51.33 -13.61
CA ALA A 6 -6.23 50.12 -13.75
C ALA A 6 -7.00 48.92 -13.15
N LEU A 7 -7.43 47.97 -13.99
CA LEU A 7 -7.86 46.66 -13.53
C LEU A 7 -6.62 45.87 -13.11
N VAL A 8 -6.47 45.61 -11.83
CA VAL A 8 -5.55 44.64 -11.30
C VAL A 8 -6.21 43.28 -11.45
N ALA A 9 -5.76 42.49 -12.42
CA ALA A 9 -6.12 41.09 -12.50
C ALA A 9 -5.36 40.38 -11.36
N LEU A 10 -6.09 40.02 -10.29
CA LEU A 10 -5.61 39.04 -9.35
C LEU A 10 -5.60 37.65 -10.11
N GLY A 11 -4.43 37.26 -10.57
CA GLY A 11 -4.20 35.87 -10.95
C GLY A 11 -4.33 35.01 -9.70
N GLY A 12 -5.48 34.32 -9.54
CA GLY A 12 -5.64 33.30 -8.54
C GLY A 12 -4.64 32.18 -8.87
N ALA A 13 -3.63 31.97 -8.03
CA ALA A 13 -2.89 30.75 -8.03
C ALA A 13 -3.89 29.63 -7.68
N THR A 14 -4.25 28.82 -8.66
CA THR A 14 -4.94 27.54 -8.38
C THR A 14 -3.93 26.69 -7.64
N LEU A 15 -4.13 26.51 -6.33
CA LEU A 15 -3.40 25.50 -5.59
C LEU A 15 -3.70 24.17 -6.26
N ALA A 16 -2.66 23.38 -6.55
CA ALA A 16 -2.86 22.04 -7.08
C ALA A 16 -3.73 21.26 -6.10
N ALA A 17 -4.81 20.65 -6.61
CA ALA A 17 -5.69 19.79 -5.82
C ALA A 17 -4.87 18.67 -5.16
N ALA A 18 -5.01 18.48 -3.86
CA ALA A 18 -4.23 17.52 -3.10
C ALA A 18 -5.12 16.72 -2.14
N VAL A 19 -4.85 15.40 -2.03
CA VAL A 19 -5.46 14.61 -0.96
C VAL A 19 -4.98 15.12 0.41
N SER A 20 -5.85 15.05 1.40
CA SER A 20 -5.44 15.31 2.79
C SER A 20 -4.52 14.20 3.27
N SER A 21 -3.52 14.55 4.08
CA SER A 21 -2.68 13.55 4.72
C SER A 21 -3.49 12.63 5.62
N LEU A 22 -3.07 11.38 5.71
CA LEU A 22 -3.62 10.41 6.65
C LEU A 22 -2.82 10.41 7.94
N GLU A 23 -3.49 10.18 9.04
CA GLU A 23 -2.93 10.05 10.38
C GLU A 23 -3.28 8.68 10.97
N VAL A 24 -2.52 8.23 11.95
CA VAL A 24 -2.85 7.04 12.74
C VAL A 24 -3.59 7.48 14.00
N GLN A 25 -4.81 6.96 14.16
CA GLN A 25 -5.60 7.14 15.37
C GLN A 25 -6.00 5.77 15.93
N GLY A 26 -5.33 5.33 16.98
CA GLY A 26 -5.50 3.98 17.50
C GLY A 26 -5.17 2.92 16.45
N SER A 27 -6.12 2.05 16.14
CA SER A 27 -5.96 0.98 15.16
C SER A 27 -6.41 1.36 13.73
N GLN A 28 -6.55 2.64 13.43
CA GLN A 28 -7.11 3.09 12.14
C GLN A 28 -6.23 4.16 11.49
N PHE A 29 -6.20 4.15 10.15
CA PHE A 29 -5.83 5.32 9.37
C PHE A 29 -7.02 6.26 9.30
N VAL A 30 -6.77 7.55 9.45
CA VAL A 30 -7.83 8.57 9.53
C VAL A 30 -7.48 9.73 8.62
N ASN A 31 -8.43 10.20 7.84
CA ASN A 31 -8.28 11.43 7.10
C ASN A 31 -8.21 12.61 8.08
N SER A 32 -7.11 13.37 8.04
CA SER A 32 -6.82 14.45 9.00
C SER A 32 -7.84 15.60 8.97
N LYS A 33 -8.60 15.75 7.88
CA LYS A 33 -9.61 16.80 7.73
C LYS A 33 -11.03 16.33 8.02
N THR A 34 -11.41 15.15 7.51
CA THR A 34 -12.80 14.67 7.63
C THR A 34 -13.03 13.85 8.89
N GLY A 35 -11.98 13.26 9.47
CA GLY A 35 -12.06 12.35 10.59
C GLY A 35 -12.67 10.98 10.22
N ASP A 36 -12.77 10.68 8.92
CA ASP A 36 -13.22 9.37 8.44
C ASP A 36 -12.09 8.34 8.52
N SER A 37 -12.42 7.10 8.86
CA SER A 37 -11.47 6.01 8.75
C SER A 37 -11.16 5.73 7.26
N PHE A 38 -9.92 5.32 6.99
CA PHE A 38 -9.47 5.03 5.65
C PHE A 38 -9.16 3.55 5.48
N GLN A 39 -9.77 2.96 4.46
CA GLN A 39 -9.50 1.58 4.06
C GLN A 39 -8.62 1.59 2.80
N ILE A 40 -7.49 0.91 2.86
CA ILE A 40 -6.55 0.77 1.74
C ILE A 40 -7.17 -0.12 0.68
N VAL A 41 -7.35 0.42 -0.52
CA VAL A 41 -7.61 -0.31 -1.77
C VAL A 41 -6.34 -0.18 -2.59
N GLY A 42 -5.40 -1.06 -2.33
CA GLY A 42 -4.01 -0.85 -2.72
C GLY A 42 -3.57 -1.70 -3.92
N MET A 43 -2.44 -1.29 -4.52
CA MET A 43 -1.75 -1.97 -5.60
C MET A 43 -0.24 -1.95 -5.37
N ALA A 44 0.41 -3.11 -5.43
CA ALA A 44 1.86 -3.21 -5.46
C ALA A 44 2.37 -2.69 -6.80
N TYR A 45 3.24 -1.68 -6.76
CA TYR A 45 3.68 -0.94 -7.93
C TYR A 45 5.20 -0.92 -8.05
N GLN A 46 5.73 -1.83 -8.85
CA GLN A 46 7.16 -1.97 -9.13
C GLN A 46 7.35 -2.44 -10.57
N ILE A 47 7.47 -1.49 -11.52
CA ILE A 47 7.63 -1.83 -12.93
C ILE A 47 8.98 -2.52 -13.14
N GLY A 48 8.96 -3.73 -13.73
CA GLY A 48 10.14 -4.54 -13.96
C GLY A 48 10.68 -5.23 -12.71
N GLY A 49 9.90 -5.28 -11.62
CA GLY A 49 10.27 -5.91 -10.37
C GLY A 49 11.57 -5.34 -9.77
N SER A 50 12.29 -6.14 -9.01
CA SER A 50 13.60 -5.73 -8.46
C SER A 50 14.63 -5.42 -9.55
N ALA A 51 14.54 -6.06 -10.72
CA ALA A 51 15.43 -5.81 -11.86
C ALA A 51 15.14 -4.48 -12.58
N GLY A 52 13.93 -3.93 -12.43
CA GLY A 52 13.54 -2.61 -12.94
C GLY A 52 14.13 -1.44 -12.16
N TYR A 53 14.64 -1.69 -10.94
CA TYR A 53 15.35 -0.72 -10.14
C TYR A 53 16.81 -0.65 -10.55
N ASP A 54 17.20 0.43 -11.21
CA ASP A 54 18.57 0.64 -11.68
C ASP A 54 19.00 2.10 -11.46
N PRO A 55 19.46 2.42 -10.24
CA PRO A 55 19.88 3.78 -9.91
C PRO A 55 21.09 4.23 -10.71
N SER A 56 21.93 3.30 -11.22
CA SER A 56 23.09 3.65 -12.07
C SER A 56 22.68 4.23 -13.43
N HIS A 57 21.47 3.92 -13.89
CA HIS A 57 20.87 4.48 -15.11
C HIS A 57 19.69 5.43 -14.84
N GLY A 58 19.53 5.87 -13.59
CA GLY A 58 18.49 6.83 -13.21
C GLY A 58 17.08 6.28 -13.37
N LYS A 59 16.84 5.01 -13.02
CA LYS A 59 15.56 4.33 -13.18
C LYS A 59 15.01 3.85 -11.85
N ASP A 60 13.82 4.28 -11.55
CA ASP A 60 12.95 3.72 -10.53
C ASP A 60 11.46 3.87 -10.94
N PRO A 61 10.53 3.23 -10.23
CA PRO A 61 9.10 3.24 -10.61
C PRO A 61 8.44 4.61 -10.63
N LEU A 62 8.98 5.62 -9.92
CA LEU A 62 8.38 6.94 -9.76
C LEU A 62 9.19 8.06 -10.44
N SER A 63 10.06 7.72 -11.39
CA SER A 63 10.94 8.69 -12.07
C SER A 63 10.53 9.04 -13.51
N ASN A 64 9.42 8.46 -14.03
CA ASN A 64 8.92 8.74 -15.39
C ASN A 64 7.44 9.14 -15.37
N GLY A 65 7.18 10.44 -15.55
CA GLY A 65 5.83 11.01 -15.47
C GLY A 65 4.85 10.44 -16.49
N ASP A 66 5.27 10.15 -17.73
CA ASP A 66 4.36 9.59 -18.74
C ASP A 66 3.93 8.15 -18.38
N ILE A 67 4.83 7.36 -17.83
CA ILE A 67 4.52 6.02 -17.31
C ILE A 67 3.61 6.12 -16.10
N CYS A 68 3.92 6.99 -15.13
CA CYS A 68 3.09 7.22 -13.96
C CYS A 68 1.68 7.68 -14.34
N LYS A 69 1.53 8.54 -15.36
CA LYS A 69 0.25 9.01 -15.87
C LYS A 69 -0.59 7.89 -16.47
N ARG A 70 0.04 7.03 -17.29
CA ARG A 70 -0.60 5.83 -17.86
C ARG A 70 -1.11 4.91 -16.76
N ASP A 71 -0.26 4.59 -15.80
CA ASP A 71 -0.55 3.60 -14.77
C ASP A 71 -1.53 4.14 -13.73
N ALA A 72 -1.41 5.41 -13.37
CA ALA A 72 -2.39 6.08 -12.50
C ALA A 72 -3.79 6.09 -13.11
N ALA A 73 -3.92 6.36 -14.43
CA ALA A 73 -5.21 6.32 -15.12
C ALA A 73 -5.84 4.92 -15.07
N LEU A 74 -5.04 3.88 -15.27
CA LEU A 74 -5.50 2.49 -15.20
C LEU A 74 -5.87 2.11 -13.76
N MET A 75 -5.03 2.38 -12.79
CA MET A 75 -5.33 2.11 -11.37
C MET A 75 -6.52 2.93 -10.87
N GLN A 76 -6.71 4.15 -11.38
CA GLN A 76 -7.89 4.97 -11.05
C GLN A 76 -9.19 4.31 -11.49
N THR A 77 -9.21 3.62 -12.65
CA THR A 77 -10.40 2.89 -13.10
C THR A 77 -10.70 1.63 -12.30
N LEU A 78 -9.71 1.06 -11.61
CA LEU A 78 -9.91 0.00 -10.61
C LEU A 78 -10.44 0.53 -9.27
N GLY A 79 -10.29 1.84 -9.02
CA GLY A 79 -10.62 2.44 -7.74
C GLY A 79 -9.50 2.36 -6.71
N VAL A 80 -8.28 2.08 -7.15
CA VAL A 80 -7.09 2.06 -6.28
C VAL A 80 -6.89 3.42 -5.65
N ASN A 81 -6.70 3.45 -4.33
CA ASN A 81 -6.44 4.66 -3.55
C ASN A 81 -5.04 4.69 -2.91
N THR A 82 -4.28 3.61 -3.05
CA THR A 82 -2.95 3.50 -2.45
C THR A 82 -2.05 2.65 -3.35
N ILE A 83 -0.83 3.10 -3.59
CA ILE A 83 0.22 2.27 -4.18
C ILE A 83 1.27 1.94 -3.11
N ARG A 84 1.85 0.74 -3.18
CA ARG A 84 3.04 0.38 -2.42
C ARG A 84 4.21 0.27 -3.38
N VAL A 85 5.32 0.97 -3.08
CA VAL A 85 6.51 1.03 -3.93
C VAL A 85 7.72 0.53 -3.14
N TYR A 86 8.47 -0.42 -3.71
CA TYR A 86 9.49 -1.17 -2.99
C TYR A 86 10.90 -0.60 -3.14
N ASN A 87 11.28 -0.16 -4.35
CA ASN A 87 12.65 0.20 -4.66
C ASN A 87 12.72 1.57 -5.30
N LEU A 88 13.32 2.53 -4.61
CA LEU A 88 13.41 3.92 -5.04
C LEU A 88 14.83 4.47 -4.87
N ASP A 89 15.25 5.32 -5.78
CA ASP A 89 16.49 6.08 -5.66
C ASP A 89 16.19 7.48 -5.09
N PRO A 90 16.63 7.79 -3.88
CA PRO A 90 16.34 9.08 -3.27
C PRO A 90 16.96 10.29 -3.99
N ASN A 91 17.84 10.06 -4.97
CA ASN A 91 18.49 11.13 -5.73
C ASN A 91 17.72 11.52 -7.00
N LEU A 92 16.71 10.77 -7.39
CA LEU A 92 15.86 11.08 -8.55
C LEU A 92 14.75 12.07 -8.18
N ASN A 93 14.19 12.71 -9.19
CA ASN A 93 13.03 13.60 -9.04
C ASN A 93 11.74 12.78 -9.18
N HIS A 94 10.92 12.78 -8.14
CA HIS A 94 9.63 12.09 -8.08
C HIS A 94 8.43 13.04 -8.13
N ASP A 95 8.65 14.36 -8.28
CA ASP A 95 7.61 15.38 -8.18
C ASP A 95 6.45 15.13 -9.17
N GLU A 96 6.76 14.79 -10.41
CA GLU A 96 5.74 14.57 -11.43
C GLU A 96 4.89 13.34 -11.11
N CYS A 97 5.51 12.20 -10.83
CA CYS A 97 4.79 10.97 -10.49
C CYS A 97 3.97 11.14 -9.19
N ALA A 98 4.57 11.68 -8.12
CA ALA A 98 3.86 11.93 -6.87
C ALA A 98 2.67 12.86 -7.07
N SER A 99 2.80 13.91 -7.90
CA SER A 99 1.72 14.84 -8.22
C SER A 99 0.61 14.18 -9.06
N ILE A 100 0.95 13.31 -9.99
CA ILE A 100 -0.02 12.54 -10.79
C ILE A 100 -0.82 11.60 -9.89
N PHE A 101 -0.16 10.81 -9.03
CA PHE A 101 -0.85 9.93 -8.08
C PHE A 101 -1.69 10.73 -7.08
N ASN A 102 -1.18 11.86 -6.60
CA ASN A 102 -1.94 12.76 -5.75
C ASN A 102 -3.22 13.26 -6.43
N ALA A 103 -3.13 13.75 -7.66
CA ALA A 103 -4.28 14.21 -8.43
C ALA A 103 -5.29 13.07 -8.71
N ALA A 104 -4.80 11.84 -8.88
CA ALA A 104 -5.63 10.66 -9.03
C ALA A 104 -6.30 10.20 -7.73
N GLY A 105 -6.02 10.85 -6.59
CA GLY A 105 -6.55 10.47 -5.28
C GLY A 105 -5.87 9.27 -4.65
N MET A 106 -4.59 9.06 -4.94
CA MET A 106 -3.82 7.88 -4.50
C MET A 106 -2.71 8.26 -3.54
N TYR A 107 -2.62 7.50 -2.44
CA TYR A 107 -1.53 7.56 -1.49
C TYR A 107 -0.37 6.64 -1.87
N MET A 108 0.79 6.87 -1.27
CA MET A 108 2.00 6.07 -1.44
C MET A 108 2.46 5.50 -0.11
N ILE A 109 2.65 4.18 -0.03
CA ILE A 109 3.40 3.49 1.02
C ILE A 109 4.75 3.15 0.42
N ILE A 110 5.83 3.58 1.09
CA ILE A 110 7.19 3.51 0.57
C ILE A 110 8.02 2.56 1.45
N ASP A 111 8.62 1.54 0.83
CA ASP A 111 9.68 0.78 1.47
C ASP A 111 10.98 1.60 1.46
N VAL A 112 11.62 1.77 2.64
CA VAL A 112 12.87 2.54 2.71
C VAL A 112 14.09 1.75 2.28
N ASN A 113 13.93 0.45 2.10
CA ASN A 113 14.98 -0.50 1.72
C ASN A 113 15.00 -0.73 0.19
N SER A 114 16.04 -1.40 -0.30
CA SER A 114 16.14 -1.92 -1.66
C SER A 114 16.92 -3.23 -1.67
N PRO A 115 16.92 -3.99 -2.79
CA PRO A 115 17.65 -5.25 -2.89
C PRO A 115 19.17 -5.08 -3.04
N LEU A 116 19.67 -3.84 -3.19
CA LEU A 116 21.10 -3.60 -3.38
C LEU A 116 21.88 -3.79 -2.09
N ALA A 117 23.15 -4.18 -2.23
CA ALA A 117 24.02 -4.43 -1.09
C ALA A 117 24.19 -3.17 -0.21
N GLY A 118 23.92 -3.32 1.09
CA GLY A 118 24.00 -2.23 2.06
C GLY A 118 22.76 -1.33 2.13
N GLU A 119 21.71 -1.65 1.38
CA GLU A 119 20.45 -0.89 1.35
C GLU A 119 19.28 -1.59 2.07
N SER A 120 19.55 -2.68 2.77
CA SER A 120 18.57 -3.41 3.59
C SER A 120 19.23 -4.08 4.79
N LEU A 121 18.41 -4.47 5.79
CA LEU A 121 18.88 -5.32 6.88
C LEU A 121 19.08 -6.75 6.36
N ASN A 122 20.28 -7.31 6.65
CA ASN A 122 20.56 -8.70 6.38
C ASN A 122 19.97 -9.57 7.51
N SER A 123 18.96 -10.37 7.20
CA SER A 123 18.29 -11.25 8.17
C SER A 123 19.23 -12.28 8.82
N GLY A 124 20.28 -12.68 8.11
CA GLY A 124 21.30 -13.61 8.63
C GLY A 124 22.34 -12.97 9.56
N ALA A 125 22.56 -11.66 9.44
CA ALA A 125 23.54 -10.90 10.23
C ALA A 125 23.11 -9.43 10.39
N PRO A 126 22.00 -9.14 11.10
CA PRO A 126 21.46 -7.78 11.17
C PRO A 126 22.41 -6.77 11.81
N TRP A 127 23.30 -7.22 12.69
CA TRP A 127 24.33 -6.39 13.33
C TRP A 127 25.41 -5.89 12.37
N GLU A 128 25.60 -6.54 11.22
CA GLU A 128 26.56 -6.11 10.20
C GLU A 128 25.95 -5.08 9.24
N SER A 129 24.63 -5.12 9.05
CA SER A 129 23.90 -4.26 8.12
C SER A 129 23.28 -3.02 8.77
N TYR A 130 23.18 -2.97 10.10
CA TYR A 130 22.71 -1.79 10.83
C TYR A 130 23.86 -0.83 11.12
N TYR A 131 24.14 0.09 10.21
CA TYR A 131 25.24 1.06 10.28
C TYR A 131 24.83 2.42 9.70
N ALA A 132 25.63 3.46 9.94
CA ALA A 132 25.28 4.84 9.55
C ALA A 132 25.03 5.03 8.05
N GLY A 133 25.75 4.32 7.17
CA GLY A 133 25.55 4.41 5.73
C GLY A 133 24.17 3.88 5.29
N TYR A 134 23.75 2.77 5.86
CA TYR A 134 22.39 2.23 5.65
C TYR A 134 21.32 3.22 6.15
N LEU A 135 21.46 3.74 7.37
CA LEU A 135 20.51 4.73 7.90
C LEU A 135 20.50 6.03 7.08
N ASN A 136 21.65 6.50 6.61
CA ASN A 136 21.70 7.66 5.72
C ASN A 136 20.87 7.46 4.43
N ARG A 137 20.94 6.26 3.85
CA ARG A 137 20.13 5.90 2.67
C ARG A 137 18.65 5.88 3.02
N THR A 138 18.24 5.25 4.14
CA THR A 138 16.82 5.20 4.53
C THR A 138 16.27 6.59 4.84
N PHE A 139 17.05 7.46 5.50
CA PHE A 139 16.68 8.85 5.75
C PHE A 139 16.60 9.68 4.46
N ALA A 140 17.43 9.38 3.46
CA ALA A 140 17.35 10.05 2.16
C ALA A 140 16.02 9.70 1.43
N ILE A 141 15.50 8.47 1.57
CA ILE A 141 14.14 8.14 1.11
C ILE A 141 13.09 8.97 1.86
N VAL A 142 13.20 9.10 3.17
CA VAL A 142 12.28 9.96 3.94
C VAL A 142 12.33 11.40 3.42
N GLU A 143 13.53 11.97 3.20
CA GLU A 143 13.67 13.32 2.65
C GLU A 143 13.00 13.49 1.29
N ALA A 144 13.17 12.53 0.39
CA ALA A 144 12.58 12.57 -0.95
C ALA A 144 11.05 12.55 -0.92
N PHE A 145 10.43 11.89 0.07
CA PHE A 145 8.97 11.66 0.07
C PHE A 145 8.20 12.37 1.18
N LYS A 146 8.83 12.88 2.24
CA LYS A 146 8.16 13.44 3.42
C LYS A 146 7.24 14.63 3.14
N SER A 147 7.52 15.40 2.09
CA SER A 147 6.80 16.64 1.77
C SER A 147 5.58 16.42 0.88
N TYR A 148 5.40 15.23 0.29
CA TYR A 148 4.19 14.94 -0.45
C TYR A 148 3.02 14.62 0.50
N PRO A 149 1.86 15.28 0.36
CA PRO A 149 0.71 15.05 1.23
C PRO A 149 0.16 13.62 1.10
N ASN A 150 0.34 13.01 -0.06
CA ASN A 150 -0.06 11.64 -0.36
C ASN A 150 0.98 10.57 0.04
N THR A 151 2.06 10.90 0.74
CA THR A 151 2.87 9.88 1.41
C THR A 151 2.13 9.40 2.65
N LEU A 152 1.61 8.15 2.61
CA LEU A 152 0.88 7.55 3.72
C LEU A 152 1.84 7.13 4.83
N GLY A 153 2.91 6.42 4.48
CA GLY A 153 3.85 5.90 5.48
C GLY A 153 5.06 5.21 4.87
N PHE A 154 5.97 4.81 5.75
CA PHE A 154 7.20 4.09 5.40
C PHE A 154 7.24 2.71 6.04
N PHE A 155 7.75 1.71 5.32
CA PHE A 155 8.11 0.43 5.91
C PHE A 155 9.61 0.39 6.26
N SER A 156 9.90 0.12 7.54
CA SER A 156 11.27 -0.06 8.06
C SER A 156 11.90 -1.39 7.67
N GLY A 157 11.08 -2.35 7.25
CA GLY A 157 11.50 -3.67 6.79
C GLY A 157 10.34 -4.45 6.17
N ASN A 158 10.68 -5.37 5.28
CA ASN A 158 9.75 -6.30 4.64
C ASN A 158 10.29 -7.73 4.78
N GLU A 159 9.52 -8.62 5.38
CA GLU A 159 9.78 -10.07 5.50
C GLU A 159 11.16 -10.49 6.03
N VAL A 160 11.85 -9.62 6.74
CA VAL A 160 13.16 -9.96 7.32
C VAL A 160 13.09 -10.92 8.53
N ILE A 161 11.86 -11.23 8.97
CA ILE A 161 11.55 -12.26 9.98
C ILE A 161 10.64 -13.29 9.29
N ASP A 162 11.24 -14.39 8.86
CA ASP A 162 10.59 -15.46 8.09
C ASP A 162 10.65 -16.85 8.78
N SER A 163 11.25 -16.91 9.94
CA SER A 163 11.46 -18.14 10.69
C SER A 163 11.81 -17.83 12.16
N VAL A 164 11.73 -18.83 13.03
CA VAL A 164 12.21 -18.71 14.42
C VAL A 164 13.67 -18.30 14.47
N LYS A 165 14.49 -18.77 13.53
CA LYS A 165 15.92 -18.41 13.44
C LYS A 165 16.12 -16.91 13.23
N THR A 166 15.42 -16.31 12.30
CA THR A 166 15.47 -14.86 12.06
C THR A 166 14.76 -14.09 13.18
N GLY A 167 13.67 -14.64 13.72
CA GLY A 167 12.98 -14.13 14.90
C GLY A 167 13.86 -14.04 16.14
N ALA A 168 14.90 -14.87 16.24
CA ALA A 168 15.85 -14.82 17.37
C ALA A 168 16.76 -13.57 17.38
N THR A 169 17.05 -12.97 16.21
CA THR A 169 18.10 -11.96 16.08
C THR A 169 17.64 -10.65 15.45
N VAL A 170 16.70 -10.70 14.51
CA VAL A 170 16.31 -9.55 13.69
C VAL A 170 15.42 -8.51 14.40
N PRO A 171 14.45 -8.89 15.27
CA PRO A 171 13.45 -7.96 15.80
C PRO A 171 14.02 -6.70 16.45
N PRO A 172 15.09 -6.74 17.28
CA PRO A 172 15.67 -5.54 17.88
C PRO A 172 16.22 -4.55 16.86
N TYR A 173 16.73 -5.04 15.71
CA TYR A 173 17.31 -4.20 14.66
C TYR A 173 16.24 -3.51 13.82
N VAL A 174 15.18 -4.22 13.42
CA VAL A 174 14.03 -3.60 12.75
C VAL A 174 13.40 -2.53 13.64
N ARG A 175 13.26 -2.82 14.92
CA ARG A 175 12.72 -1.86 15.89
C ARG A 175 13.66 -0.65 16.09
N ALA A 176 14.98 -0.86 16.04
CA ALA A 176 15.95 0.23 16.07
C ALA A 176 15.86 1.11 14.81
N VAL A 177 15.71 0.51 13.62
CA VAL A 177 15.47 1.26 12.36
C VAL A 177 14.19 2.07 12.45
N THR A 178 13.10 1.48 12.98
CA THR A 178 11.84 2.19 13.22
C THR A 178 12.03 3.40 14.13
N ARG A 179 12.76 3.24 15.25
CA ARG A 179 13.13 4.32 16.18
C ARG A 179 13.86 5.45 15.46
N ASP A 180 14.85 5.11 14.67
CA ASP A 180 15.73 6.08 14.03
C ASP A 180 15.01 6.82 12.90
N LEU A 181 14.18 6.13 12.11
CA LEU A 181 13.30 6.74 11.10
C LEU A 181 12.30 7.71 11.74
N LYS A 182 11.63 7.31 12.84
CA LYS A 182 10.66 8.16 13.53
C LYS A 182 11.31 9.39 14.17
N ASN A 183 12.51 9.23 14.75
CA ASN A 183 13.29 10.37 15.25
C ASN A 183 13.70 11.30 14.11
N TYR A 184 14.12 10.76 12.98
CA TYR A 184 14.46 11.55 11.80
C TYR A 184 13.23 12.32 11.29
N ILE A 185 12.08 11.66 11.10
CA ILE A 185 10.82 12.28 10.69
C ILE A 185 10.42 13.40 11.66
N LYS A 186 10.49 13.14 12.97
CA LYS A 186 10.17 14.14 14.00
C LYS A 186 11.02 15.39 13.89
N ASN A 187 12.30 15.26 13.53
CA ASN A 187 13.23 16.39 13.44
C ASN A 187 13.14 17.15 12.09
N HIS A 188 12.69 16.49 11.02
CA HIS A 188 12.84 17.00 9.66
C HIS A 188 11.58 17.05 8.81
N ALA A 189 10.44 16.53 9.27
CA ALA A 189 9.17 16.60 8.57
C ALA A 189 8.19 17.56 9.27
N ASP A 190 7.33 18.20 8.48
CA ASP A 190 6.31 19.14 8.99
C ASP A 190 5.10 18.41 9.62
N ARG A 191 5.02 17.10 9.45
CA ARG A 191 3.96 16.24 9.99
C ARG A 191 4.50 14.90 10.46
N ALA A 192 3.76 14.24 11.33
CA ALA A 192 3.99 12.82 11.61
C ALA A 192 3.66 11.98 10.36
N ILE A 193 4.58 11.07 10.02
CA ILE A 193 4.38 10.09 8.94
C ILE A 193 4.58 8.71 9.58
N PRO A 194 3.59 7.80 9.49
CA PRO A 194 3.69 6.50 10.11
C PRO A 194 4.87 5.67 9.61
N VAL A 195 5.53 4.95 10.52
CA VAL A 195 6.57 3.97 10.20
C VAL A 195 6.13 2.61 10.72
N GLY A 196 6.13 1.60 9.85
CA GLY A 196 5.68 0.26 10.19
C GLY A 196 6.56 -0.85 9.65
N TYR A 197 6.09 -2.06 9.84
CA TYR A 197 6.73 -3.29 9.39
C TYR A 197 5.77 -4.12 8.54
N SER A 198 6.28 -4.67 7.44
CA SER A 198 5.58 -5.62 6.58
C SER A 198 6.08 -7.04 6.87
N ALA A 199 5.24 -7.85 7.49
CA ALA A 199 5.59 -9.20 7.95
C ALA A 199 5.27 -10.27 6.90
N ALA A 200 6.06 -11.33 6.84
CA ALA A 200 5.66 -12.57 6.19
C ALA A 200 4.53 -13.26 6.97
N ASP A 201 3.56 -13.88 6.30
CA ASP A 201 2.51 -14.69 6.93
C ASP A 201 3.06 -16.09 7.32
N VAL A 202 4.10 -16.10 8.14
CA VAL A 202 4.66 -17.30 8.74
C VAL A 202 4.08 -17.45 10.14
N ARG A 203 3.09 -18.34 10.29
CA ARG A 203 2.26 -18.45 11.51
C ARG A 203 3.05 -18.71 12.78
N ASP A 204 4.20 -19.39 12.70
CA ASP A 204 5.06 -19.69 13.84
C ASP A 204 5.70 -18.44 14.47
N VAL A 205 5.85 -17.35 13.69
CA VAL A 205 6.53 -16.12 14.16
C VAL A 205 5.68 -14.85 14.00
N LEU A 206 4.51 -14.93 13.35
CA LEU A 206 3.68 -13.77 13.04
C LEU A 206 3.14 -13.08 14.30
N GLU A 207 2.57 -13.85 15.23
CA GLU A 207 2.01 -13.31 16.48
C GLU A 207 3.10 -12.64 17.33
N ASP A 208 4.27 -13.27 17.43
CA ASP A 208 5.38 -12.73 18.20
C ASP A 208 6.01 -11.51 17.54
N SER A 209 6.09 -11.49 16.22
CA SER A 209 6.51 -10.30 15.48
C SER A 209 5.55 -9.13 15.73
N TRP A 210 4.24 -9.35 15.63
CA TRP A 210 3.24 -8.33 15.92
C TRP A 210 3.35 -7.83 17.38
N ASN A 211 3.40 -8.75 18.36
CA ASN A 211 3.56 -8.40 19.76
C ASN A 211 4.86 -7.62 20.01
N TYR A 212 5.96 -8.02 19.36
CA TYR A 212 7.25 -7.37 19.52
C TYR A 212 7.25 -5.93 18.99
N PHE A 213 6.55 -5.66 17.88
CA PHE A 213 6.56 -4.33 17.24
C PHE A 213 5.50 -3.37 17.77
N GLN A 214 4.36 -3.87 18.29
CA GLN A 214 3.30 -3.00 18.78
C GLN A 214 3.46 -2.57 20.24
N CYS A 215 4.19 -3.31 21.07
CA CYS A 215 4.31 -3.02 22.50
C CYS A 215 5.17 -1.78 22.77
N ALA A 216 4.94 -1.13 23.91
CA ALA A 216 5.72 0.02 24.40
C ALA A 216 6.79 -0.45 25.40
N ILE A 217 8.05 -0.11 25.18
CA ILE A 217 9.15 -0.39 26.11
C ILE A 217 8.91 0.41 27.39
N ASP A 218 9.01 -0.26 28.54
CA ASP A 218 8.76 0.32 29.86
C ASP A 218 7.34 0.92 30.01
N GLY A 219 6.40 0.55 29.13
CA GLY A 219 5.05 1.12 29.10
C GLY A 219 4.99 2.57 28.62
N ASP A 220 6.04 3.10 28.02
CA ASP A 220 6.09 4.45 27.46
C ASP A 220 5.28 4.52 26.15
N GLU A 221 4.06 5.06 26.20
CA GLU A 221 3.21 5.22 25.03
C GLU A 221 3.85 6.11 23.94
N THR A 222 4.90 6.88 24.26
CA THR A 222 5.66 7.73 23.33
C THR A 222 6.90 7.06 22.74
N ASP A 223 7.10 5.77 23.01
CA ASP A 223 8.23 4.97 22.53
C ASP A 223 8.39 5.06 20.99
N MET A 224 9.43 5.77 20.56
CA MET A 224 9.74 5.98 19.15
C MET A 224 10.14 4.69 18.42
N SER A 225 10.48 3.62 19.14
CA SER A 225 10.81 2.32 18.52
C SER A 225 9.58 1.48 18.20
N ARG A 226 8.42 1.85 18.73
CA ARG A 226 7.15 1.18 18.46
C ARG A 226 6.70 1.45 17.04
N ALA A 227 6.24 0.42 16.33
CA ALA A 227 5.65 0.58 15.01
C ALA A 227 4.32 1.38 15.09
N ASP A 228 4.06 2.24 14.11
CA ASP A 228 2.80 3.00 13.98
C ASP A 228 1.76 2.24 13.14
N MET A 229 2.18 1.24 12.38
CA MET A 229 1.33 0.35 11.59
C MET A 229 2.01 -1.02 11.47
N PHE A 230 1.22 -2.07 11.33
CA PHE A 230 1.70 -3.43 11.11
C PHE A 230 0.98 -4.02 9.90
N ALA A 231 1.72 -4.59 8.99
CA ALA A 231 1.13 -5.19 7.79
C ALA A 231 1.69 -6.57 7.55
N LEU A 232 0.97 -7.38 6.75
CA LEU A 232 1.43 -8.72 6.42
C LEU A 232 1.21 -9.03 4.95
N ASN A 233 2.14 -9.79 4.37
CA ASN A 233 2.04 -10.37 3.04
C ASN A 233 1.39 -11.74 3.18
N SER A 234 0.12 -11.87 2.79
CA SER A 234 -0.63 -13.12 2.96
C SER A 234 -1.21 -13.61 1.65
N TYR A 235 -0.82 -14.81 1.29
CA TYR A 235 -1.29 -15.53 0.10
C TYR A 235 -2.09 -16.79 0.47
N SER A 236 -2.72 -16.77 1.65
CA SER A 236 -3.44 -17.93 2.18
C SER A 236 -4.83 -18.13 1.55
N TRP A 237 -5.38 -17.13 0.87
CA TRP A 237 -6.62 -17.25 0.10
C TRP A 237 -6.30 -17.59 -1.35
N CYS A 238 -6.40 -18.85 -1.75
CA CYS A 238 -6.07 -19.30 -3.11
C CYS A 238 -7.31 -19.81 -3.83
N GLY A 239 -7.62 -19.21 -4.97
CA GLY A 239 -8.79 -19.55 -5.78
C GLY A 239 -10.12 -19.30 -5.08
N GLU A 240 -11.09 -20.17 -5.32
CA GLU A 240 -12.35 -20.18 -4.57
C GLU A 240 -12.07 -20.71 -3.17
N SER A 241 -12.19 -19.88 -2.16
CA SER A 241 -11.95 -20.22 -0.76
C SER A 241 -12.99 -19.56 0.13
N THR A 242 -12.90 -19.77 1.44
CA THR A 242 -13.78 -19.16 2.43
C THR A 242 -12.97 -18.45 3.52
N PHE A 243 -13.65 -17.65 4.32
CA PHE A 243 -13.05 -16.94 5.45
C PHE A 243 -12.37 -17.91 6.45
N GLU A 244 -12.93 -19.11 6.63
CA GLU A 244 -12.41 -20.16 7.49
C GLU A 244 -11.28 -20.95 6.83
N GLU A 245 -11.44 -21.38 5.56
CA GLU A 245 -10.46 -22.21 4.85
C GLU A 245 -9.16 -21.46 4.57
N SER A 246 -9.25 -20.16 4.25
CA SER A 246 -8.09 -19.30 4.06
C SER A 246 -7.34 -18.99 5.36
N GLY A 247 -7.97 -19.24 6.52
CA GLY A 247 -7.45 -18.84 7.82
C GLY A 247 -7.57 -17.33 8.13
N TYR A 248 -8.36 -16.58 7.35
CA TYR A 248 -8.62 -15.15 7.62
C TYR A 248 -9.34 -14.94 8.95
N ASN A 249 -10.22 -15.87 9.35
CA ASN A 249 -10.82 -15.88 10.68
C ASN A 249 -9.78 -15.94 11.81
N GLN A 250 -8.69 -16.69 11.61
CA GLN A 250 -7.58 -16.78 12.58
C GLN A 250 -6.78 -15.48 12.63
N LEU A 251 -6.55 -14.84 11.49
CA LEU A 251 -5.88 -13.53 11.44
C LEU A 251 -6.71 -12.44 12.11
N VAL A 252 -8.02 -12.41 11.86
CA VAL A 252 -8.92 -11.48 12.56
C VAL A 252 -8.88 -11.72 14.08
N ALA A 253 -8.94 -12.97 14.52
CA ALA A 253 -8.84 -13.31 15.94
C ALA A 253 -7.48 -12.92 16.55
N LEU A 254 -6.39 -13.11 15.80
CA LEU A 254 -5.03 -12.74 16.22
C LEU A 254 -4.91 -11.23 16.45
N PHE A 255 -5.35 -10.43 15.49
CA PHE A 255 -5.19 -8.98 15.52
C PHE A 255 -6.34 -8.24 16.23
N GLN A 256 -7.30 -8.96 16.79
CA GLN A 256 -8.39 -8.35 17.56
C GLN A 256 -7.84 -7.53 18.73
N GLY A 257 -8.23 -6.26 18.80
CA GLY A 257 -7.75 -5.34 19.84
C GLY A 257 -6.34 -4.78 19.60
N THR A 258 -5.87 -4.84 18.36
CA THR A 258 -4.61 -4.20 17.95
C THR A 258 -4.57 -2.72 18.35
N SER A 259 -3.37 -2.24 18.70
CA SER A 259 -3.14 -0.84 19.06
C SER A 259 -2.62 0.02 17.91
N VAL A 260 -2.47 -0.57 16.72
CA VAL A 260 -2.01 0.07 15.49
C VAL A 260 -2.85 -0.41 14.32
N PRO A 261 -2.96 0.34 13.20
CA PRO A 261 -3.57 -0.17 11.98
C PRO A 261 -2.90 -1.45 11.50
N VAL A 262 -3.73 -2.44 11.14
CA VAL A 262 -3.28 -3.71 10.53
C VAL A 262 -3.92 -3.81 9.15
N PHE A 263 -3.14 -4.22 8.14
CA PHE A 263 -3.63 -4.40 6.77
C PHE A 263 -2.78 -5.42 6.01
N TYR A 264 -3.28 -5.88 4.88
CA TYR A 264 -2.46 -6.69 3.98
C TYR A 264 -1.53 -5.78 3.18
N SER A 265 -0.22 -5.89 3.40
CA SER A 265 0.79 -5.23 2.56
C SER A 265 0.98 -5.92 1.21
N GLU A 266 0.58 -7.19 1.13
CA GLU A 266 0.41 -7.95 -0.11
C GLU A 266 -0.66 -9.03 0.06
N PHE A 267 -1.50 -9.21 -0.98
CA PHE A 267 -2.40 -10.35 -1.11
C PHE A 267 -2.71 -10.63 -2.59
N GLY A 268 -3.36 -11.75 -2.89
CA GLY A 268 -3.77 -12.13 -4.24
C GLY A 268 -3.04 -13.36 -4.76
N CYS A 269 -3.23 -14.52 -4.09
CA CYS A 269 -2.66 -15.80 -4.51
C CYS A 269 -2.98 -16.10 -5.99
N ASN A 270 -1.94 -16.45 -6.79
CA ASN A 270 -2.08 -16.75 -8.21
C ASN A 270 -2.27 -18.25 -8.55
N THR A 271 -2.57 -19.06 -7.55
CA THR A 271 -2.84 -20.48 -7.71
C THR A 271 -4.24 -20.83 -7.21
N PRO A 272 -5.16 -21.31 -8.06
CA PRO A 272 -5.01 -21.55 -9.51
C PRO A 272 -5.01 -20.23 -10.32
N SER A 273 -4.43 -20.28 -11.53
CA SER A 273 -4.50 -19.19 -12.51
C SER A 273 -5.55 -19.52 -13.58
N PRO A 274 -6.32 -18.53 -14.12
CA PRO A 274 -6.34 -17.12 -13.73
C PRO A 274 -6.93 -16.90 -12.33
N ARG A 275 -6.53 -15.79 -11.67
CA ARG A 275 -7.03 -15.46 -10.34
C ARG A 275 -8.50 -15.08 -10.34
N VAL A 276 -9.20 -15.41 -9.27
CA VAL A 276 -10.63 -15.12 -9.09
C VAL A 276 -10.91 -13.97 -8.11
N PHE A 277 -9.96 -13.64 -7.22
CA PHE A 277 -10.00 -12.55 -6.25
C PHE A 277 -11.26 -12.56 -5.35
N THR A 278 -11.75 -13.74 -4.98
CA THR A 278 -12.94 -13.84 -4.12
C THR A 278 -12.70 -13.36 -2.69
N GLU A 279 -11.46 -13.24 -2.26
CA GLU A 279 -11.04 -12.62 -1.00
C GLU A 279 -11.46 -11.14 -0.85
N ILE A 280 -11.70 -10.44 -1.95
CA ILE A 280 -12.10 -9.02 -1.95
C ILE A 280 -13.38 -8.79 -1.13
N GLU A 281 -14.39 -9.63 -1.31
CA GLU A 281 -15.66 -9.52 -0.57
C GLU A 281 -15.44 -9.75 0.94
N SER A 282 -14.44 -10.57 1.31
CA SER A 282 -14.08 -10.81 2.72
C SER A 282 -13.27 -9.65 3.30
N ILE A 283 -12.20 -9.22 2.62
CA ILE A 283 -11.29 -8.15 3.09
C ILE A 283 -12.07 -6.86 3.37
N TYR A 284 -13.00 -6.48 2.48
CA TYR A 284 -13.80 -5.26 2.62
C TYR A 284 -15.19 -5.52 3.21
N GLY A 285 -15.45 -6.72 3.69
CA GLY A 285 -16.66 -7.10 4.41
C GLY A 285 -16.60 -6.81 5.90
N SER A 286 -17.75 -6.83 6.56
CA SER A 286 -17.90 -6.53 8.00
C SER A 286 -17.16 -7.50 8.92
N GLN A 287 -16.74 -8.68 8.42
CA GLN A 287 -15.96 -9.65 9.18
C GLN A 287 -14.50 -9.17 9.39
N MET A 288 -13.97 -8.33 8.50
CA MET A 288 -12.58 -7.90 8.54
C MET A 288 -12.38 -6.39 8.79
N THR A 289 -13.23 -5.54 8.25
CA THR A 289 -13.07 -4.07 8.33
C THR A 289 -13.05 -3.47 9.73
N GLY A 290 -13.49 -4.23 10.74
CA GLY A 290 -13.39 -3.85 12.16
C GLY A 290 -11.98 -4.06 12.76
N VAL A 291 -11.11 -4.81 12.07
CA VAL A 291 -9.75 -5.16 12.52
C VAL A 291 -8.69 -4.77 11.49
N PHE A 292 -8.97 -5.05 10.20
CA PHE A 292 -8.08 -4.75 9.10
C PHE A 292 -8.45 -3.45 8.40
N SER A 293 -7.46 -2.70 7.98
CA SER A 293 -7.59 -1.46 7.20
C SER A 293 -7.40 -1.70 5.69
N GLY A 294 -7.95 -2.80 5.16
CA GLY A 294 -7.87 -3.16 3.75
C GLY A 294 -6.59 -3.85 3.34
N GLY A 295 -6.14 -3.66 2.09
CA GLY A 295 -4.95 -4.34 1.61
C GLY A 295 -4.47 -3.90 0.23
N VAL A 296 -3.29 -4.41 -0.15
CA VAL A 296 -2.56 -4.14 -1.38
C VAL A 296 -2.52 -5.41 -2.22
N VAL A 297 -3.11 -5.37 -3.41
CA VAL A 297 -3.05 -6.49 -4.38
C VAL A 297 -1.63 -6.58 -4.93
N TYR A 298 -1.05 -7.76 -4.90
CA TYR A 298 0.21 -8.07 -5.54
C TYR A 298 -0.07 -8.74 -6.90
N GLU A 299 0.35 -8.19 -8.09
CA GLU A 299 1.00 -6.90 -8.32
C GLU A 299 0.51 -6.27 -9.64
N TYR A 300 0.84 -5.00 -9.91
CA TYR A 300 0.41 -4.30 -11.13
C TYR A 300 1.09 -4.83 -12.38
N ALA A 301 2.43 -4.82 -12.41
CA ALA A 301 3.22 -5.21 -13.57
C ALA A 301 3.45 -6.72 -13.60
N GLN A 302 3.29 -7.33 -14.78
CA GLN A 302 3.56 -8.75 -14.98
C GLN A 302 5.07 -9.03 -14.90
N GLU A 303 5.42 -9.95 -14.00
CA GLU A 303 6.75 -10.46 -13.80
C GLU A 303 6.77 -11.99 -14.05
N LYS A 304 7.95 -12.62 -13.90
CA LYS A 304 8.12 -14.07 -14.08
C LYS A 304 7.34 -14.93 -13.09
N ASN A 305 6.90 -14.34 -12.00
CA ASN A 305 6.12 -14.97 -10.94
C ASN A 305 4.61 -15.03 -11.22
N ASP A 306 4.16 -14.43 -12.35
CA ASP A 306 2.78 -14.46 -12.85
C ASP A 306 1.72 -13.85 -11.90
N TYR A 307 2.06 -12.75 -11.20
CA TYR A 307 1.12 -11.99 -10.37
C TYR A 307 0.58 -10.70 -11.03
N GLY A 308 1.06 -10.37 -12.23
CA GLY A 308 0.71 -9.10 -12.89
C GLY A 308 -0.76 -8.98 -13.29
N LEU A 309 -1.24 -7.75 -13.28
CA LEU A 309 -2.51 -7.34 -13.89
C LEU A 309 -2.31 -6.76 -15.28
N ALA A 310 -1.08 -6.31 -15.59
CA ALA A 310 -0.72 -5.61 -16.82
C ALA A 310 0.67 -6.02 -17.28
N GLU A 311 0.79 -6.36 -18.54
CA GLU A 311 2.08 -6.56 -19.22
C GLU A 311 2.60 -5.19 -19.68
N CYS A 312 3.63 -4.68 -19.01
CA CYS A 312 4.24 -3.39 -19.28
C CYS A 312 5.45 -3.57 -20.23
N ASN A 313 5.39 -2.99 -21.42
CA ASN A 313 6.44 -3.12 -22.41
C ASN A 313 7.46 -1.97 -22.33
N ASP A 314 8.69 -2.20 -22.80
CA ASP A 314 9.79 -1.23 -22.78
C ASP A 314 9.49 0.04 -23.60
N ASP A 315 8.62 -0.04 -24.61
CA ASP A 315 8.16 1.10 -25.42
C ASP A 315 7.06 1.93 -24.75
N GLY A 316 6.69 1.58 -23.52
CA GLY A 316 5.63 2.24 -22.76
C GLY A 316 4.22 1.74 -23.08
N THR A 317 4.04 0.80 -24.01
CA THR A 317 2.72 0.19 -24.26
C THR A 317 2.33 -0.78 -23.14
N VAL A 318 1.02 -1.00 -22.95
CA VAL A 318 0.48 -1.92 -21.94
C VAL A 318 -0.57 -2.84 -22.54
N ASN A 319 -0.49 -4.12 -22.20
CA ASN A 319 -1.56 -5.08 -22.42
C ASN A 319 -2.16 -5.47 -21.06
N LEU A 320 -3.43 -5.14 -20.81
CA LEU A 320 -4.12 -5.58 -19.60
C LEU A 320 -4.38 -7.09 -19.68
N LEU A 321 -4.12 -7.78 -18.58
CA LEU A 321 -4.37 -9.20 -18.46
C LEU A 321 -5.81 -9.48 -18.00
N ALA A 322 -6.26 -10.72 -18.12
CA ALA A 322 -7.60 -11.11 -17.69
C ALA A 322 -7.87 -10.80 -16.21
N ASP A 323 -6.85 -10.93 -15.39
CA ASP A 323 -6.89 -10.69 -13.95
C ASP A 323 -7.25 -9.25 -13.59
N TYR A 324 -6.89 -8.27 -14.45
CA TYR A 324 -7.31 -6.88 -14.28
C TYR A 324 -8.84 -6.72 -14.30
N ALA A 325 -9.49 -7.32 -15.30
CA ALA A 325 -10.96 -7.26 -15.42
C ALA A 325 -11.63 -8.07 -14.28
N THR A 326 -11.04 -9.19 -13.89
CA THR A 326 -11.54 -10.01 -12.77
C THR A 326 -11.51 -9.21 -11.47
N LEU A 327 -10.38 -8.59 -11.14
CA LEU A 327 -10.25 -7.74 -9.94
C LEU A 327 -11.26 -6.58 -9.96
N GLN A 328 -11.40 -5.90 -11.13
CA GLN A 328 -12.39 -4.83 -11.29
C GLN A 328 -13.81 -5.31 -11.01
N ASN A 329 -14.15 -6.52 -11.46
CA ASN A 329 -15.48 -7.09 -11.26
C ASN A 329 -15.71 -7.49 -9.78
N GLN A 330 -14.68 -7.95 -9.07
CA GLN A 330 -14.81 -8.22 -7.64
C GLN A 330 -15.01 -6.92 -6.85
N TYR A 331 -14.26 -5.87 -7.15
CA TYR A 331 -14.46 -4.58 -6.51
C TYR A 331 -15.88 -4.02 -6.70
N LYS A 332 -16.53 -4.26 -7.86
CA LYS A 332 -17.93 -3.83 -8.10
C LYS A 332 -18.96 -4.50 -7.19
N LYS A 333 -18.63 -5.63 -6.56
CA LYS A 333 -19.52 -6.33 -5.64
C LYS A 333 -19.54 -5.72 -4.24
N VAL A 334 -18.55 -4.90 -3.90
CA VAL A 334 -18.40 -4.27 -2.59
C VAL A 334 -18.99 -2.86 -2.61
N ASP A 335 -19.77 -2.51 -1.58
CA ASP A 335 -20.21 -1.13 -1.37
C ASP A 335 -19.10 -0.30 -0.70
N PHE A 336 -18.15 0.15 -1.49
CA PHE A 336 -17.05 0.97 -1.01
C PHE A 336 -17.49 2.34 -0.48
N SER A 337 -18.65 2.85 -0.87
CA SER A 337 -19.17 4.09 -0.31
C SER A 337 -19.48 3.93 1.17
N SER A 338 -20.05 2.81 1.56
CA SER A 338 -20.27 2.46 2.98
C SER A 338 -18.95 2.16 3.69
N VAL A 339 -18.03 1.43 3.07
CA VAL A 339 -16.73 1.06 3.67
C VAL A 339 -15.88 2.30 4.00
N GLN A 340 -15.83 3.29 3.10
CA GLN A 340 -15.00 4.50 3.24
C GLN A 340 -15.68 5.65 4.02
N SER A 341 -16.96 5.52 4.36
CA SER A 341 -17.70 6.57 5.08
C SER A 341 -17.77 6.34 6.60
N VAL A 342 -17.13 5.32 7.10
CA VAL A 342 -17.12 4.99 8.54
C VAL A 342 -16.30 6.02 9.29
N LYS A 343 -16.89 6.65 10.32
CA LYS A 343 -16.15 7.55 11.21
C LYS A 343 -15.14 6.75 12.04
N ALA A 344 -13.96 7.31 12.18
CA ALA A 344 -12.91 6.70 13.00
C ALA A 344 -13.39 6.55 14.46
N SER A 345 -13.01 5.44 15.08
CA SER A 345 -13.28 5.20 16.49
C SER A 345 -12.46 6.15 17.36
N THR A 346 -13.12 6.80 18.33
CA THR A 346 -12.45 7.59 19.36
C THR A 346 -12.15 6.78 20.62
N ALA A 347 -12.45 5.48 20.62
CA ALA A 347 -12.17 4.61 21.74
C ALA A 347 -10.66 4.52 21.98
N LYS A 348 -10.26 4.68 23.25
CA LYS A 348 -8.85 4.51 23.62
C LYS A 348 -8.47 3.04 23.47
N VAL A 349 -7.48 2.75 22.65
CA VAL A 349 -6.87 1.42 22.57
C VAL A 349 -5.79 1.28 23.63
N THR A 350 -5.65 0.06 24.18
CA THR A 350 -4.62 -0.24 25.16
C THR A 350 -3.35 -0.65 24.44
N ILE A 351 -2.27 0.07 24.67
CA ILE A 351 -0.94 -0.29 24.17
C ILE A 351 -0.32 -1.28 25.17
N PRO A 352 0.05 -2.50 24.76
CA PRO A 352 0.68 -3.44 25.66
C PRO A 352 2.09 -2.97 26.06
N GLU A 353 2.47 -3.17 27.32
CA GLU A 353 3.84 -2.98 27.78
C GLU A 353 4.71 -4.15 27.28
N CYS A 354 5.91 -3.87 26.77
CA CYS A 354 6.84 -4.90 26.33
C CYS A 354 7.32 -5.75 27.53
N LYS A 355 6.99 -7.04 27.48
CA LYS A 355 7.36 -8.04 28.49
C LYS A 355 7.71 -9.36 27.80
N ALA A 356 8.68 -10.09 28.33
CA ALA A 356 9.07 -11.39 27.79
C ALA A 356 7.89 -12.36 27.64
N SER A 357 6.87 -12.23 28.50
CA SER A 357 5.66 -13.05 28.46
C SER A 357 4.71 -12.76 27.28
N LEU A 358 4.95 -11.70 26.50
CA LEU A 358 4.22 -11.45 25.23
C LEU A 358 4.67 -12.38 24.11
N ILE A 359 5.89 -12.89 24.21
CA ILE A 359 6.49 -13.76 23.20
C ILE A 359 6.22 -15.21 23.59
N LYS A 360 5.66 -15.97 22.69
CA LYS A 360 5.17 -17.34 22.93
C LYS A 360 6.08 -18.41 22.34
N GLU A 361 6.70 -18.14 21.19
CA GLU A 361 7.50 -19.10 20.47
C GLU A 361 8.90 -19.22 21.11
N ASP A 362 9.27 -20.44 21.48
CA ASP A 362 10.58 -20.76 22.01
C ASP A 362 11.66 -20.46 20.96
N GLY A 363 12.61 -19.59 21.33
CA GLY A 363 13.70 -19.17 20.44
C GLY A 363 13.45 -17.86 19.71
N PHE A 364 12.23 -17.32 19.70
CA PHE A 364 12.01 -15.94 19.27
C PHE A 364 12.57 -14.96 20.31
N ASN A 365 13.04 -13.78 19.86
CA ASN A 365 13.62 -12.77 20.74
C ASN A 365 12.57 -12.20 21.71
N ASN A 366 12.78 -12.36 22.98
CA ASN A 366 11.93 -11.82 24.04
C ASN A 366 12.61 -10.73 24.88
N ASN A 367 13.77 -10.25 24.41
CA ASN A 367 14.50 -9.14 24.98
C ASN A 367 14.26 -7.88 24.15
N PHE A 368 13.74 -6.85 24.77
CA PHE A 368 13.40 -5.57 24.11
C PHE A 368 14.51 -4.52 24.21
N THR A 369 15.72 -4.91 24.63
CA THR A 369 16.89 -4.03 24.56
C THR A 369 17.29 -3.81 23.10
N LEU A 370 17.31 -2.56 22.68
CA LEU A 370 17.63 -2.20 21.29
C LEU A 370 19.11 -1.90 21.12
N PRO A 371 19.69 -2.17 19.93
CA PRO A 371 21.01 -1.68 19.59
C PRO A 371 21.05 -0.15 19.68
N ALA A 372 22.19 0.36 20.13
CA ALA A 372 22.45 1.79 20.13
C ALA A 372 22.47 2.34 18.69
N VAL A 373 22.16 3.62 18.53
CA VAL A 373 22.32 4.31 17.25
C VAL A 373 23.78 4.15 16.77
N PRO A 374 24.02 3.71 15.53
CA PRO A 374 25.36 3.47 15.02
C PRO A 374 26.22 4.74 15.05
N PRO A 375 27.55 4.61 15.25
CA PRO A 375 28.45 5.77 15.21
C PRO A 375 28.29 6.59 13.93
N GLY A 376 28.10 7.90 14.07
CA GLY A 376 27.87 8.86 12.98
C GLY A 376 26.41 8.98 12.52
N ALA A 377 25.51 8.07 12.89
CA ALA A 377 24.11 8.17 12.50
C ALA A 377 23.33 9.19 13.33
N GLN A 378 23.70 9.41 14.60
CA GLN A 378 23.05 10.42 15.43
C GLN A 378 23.19 11.82 14.83
N ASP A 379 24.37 12.15 14.28
CA ASP A 379 24.59 13.43 13.60
C ASP A 379 23.66 13.61 12.38
N ILE A 380 23.39 12.53 11.64
CA ILE A 380 22.45 12.58 10.52
C ILE A 380 21.00 12.73 11.02
N ILE A 381 20.62 12.06 12.11
CA ILE A 381 19.29 12.22 12.72
C ILE A 381 19.06 13.67 13.18
N ASP A 382 20.11 14.32 13.72
CA ASP A 382 19.98 15.67 14.26
C ASP A 382 20.04 16.76 13.17
N ASN A 383 20.91 16.61 12.16
CA ASN A 383 21.23 17.63 11.18
C ASN A 383 20.66 17.36 9.78
N GLY A 384 20.17 16.15 9.53
CA GLY A 384 19.62 15.70 8.24
C GLY A 384 20.66 15.17 7.27
N VAL A 385 20.20 14.51 6.20
CA VAL A 385 21.05 14.05 5.10
C VAL A 385 21.51 15.23 4.22
N SER A 386 22.65 15.07 3.54
CA SER A 386 23.19 16.10 2.64
C SER A 386 23.76 15.43 1.35
N PRO A 387 23.41 15.92 0.15
CA PRO A 387 22.38 16.93 -0.15
C PRO A 387 20.97 16.43 0.24
N LYS A 388 20.02 17.36 0.39
CA LYS A 388 18.62 17.01 0.73
C LYS A 388 17.78 17.06 -0.55
N PRO A 389 17.39 15.91 -1.14
CA PRO A 389 16.33 15.90 -2.12
C PRO A 389 15.01 16.22 -1.39
N VAL A 390 14.31 17.26 -1.80
CA VAL A 390 13.03 17.64 -1.19
C VAL A 390 11.98 17.62 -2.27
N GLY A 391 11.04 16.67 -2.14
CA GLY A 391 9.90 16.56 -3.04
C GLY A 391 8.89 17.69 -2.83
N LYS A 392 8.18 18.03 -3.88
CA LYS A 392 7.07 18.99 -3.87
C LYS A 392 5.99 18.61 -4.87
N ILE A 393 4.75 18.90 -4.54
CA ILE A 393 3.65 18.81 -5.51
C ILE A 393 3.83 19.92 -6.55
N ILE A 394 3.68 19.54 -7.82
CA ILE A 394 3.75 20.44 -8.98
C ILE A 394 2.43 20.37 -9.77
N ASP A 395 2.14 21.43 -10.51
CA ASP A 395 1.00 21.46 -11.43
C ASP A 395 1.27 20.57 -12.64
N ILE A 396 0.31 19.68 -12.95
CA ILE A 396 0.32 18.84 -14.13
C ILE A 396 -0.63 19.47 -15.15
N SER A 397 -0.11 19.92 -16.28
CA SER A 397 -0.88 20.64 -17.30
C SER A 397 -1.70 19.72 -18.20
N ASP A 398 -1.31 18.46 -18.34
CA ASP A 398 -1.98 17.48 -19.19
C ASP A 398 -1.97 16.09 -18.55
N TYR A 399 -3.16 15.57 -18.33
CA TYR A 399 -3.39 14.24 -17.74
C TYR A 399 -3.70 13.16 -18.80
N THR A 400 -3.64 13.48 -20.08
CA THR A 400 -3.92 12.54 -21.17
C THR A 400 -2.85 11.47 -21.28
N VAL A 401 -3.27 10.22 -21.38
CA VAL A 401 -2.37 9.08 -21.62
C VAL A 401 -2.03 9.00 -23.08
N THR A 402 -0.74 9.08 -23.42
CA THR A 402 -0.22 9.04 -24.79
C THR A 402 0.17 7.63 -25.24
N HIS A 403 0.49 6.75 -24.29
CA HIS A 403 0.88 5.37 -24.58
C HIS A 403 -0.32 4.52 -24.99
N VAL A 404 -0.10 3.57 -25.89
CA VAL A 404 -1.11 2.60 -26.29
C VAL A 404 -1.38 1.62 -25.17
N VAL A 405 -2.64 1.48 -24.80
CA VAL A 405 -3.11 0.48 -23.84
C VAL A 405 -4.13 -0.41 -24.53
N LYS A 406 -4.01 -1.72 -24.34
CA LYS A 406 -4.96 -2.71 -24.86
C LYS A 406 -5.63 -3.45 -23.70
N ASP A 407 -6.92 -3.78 -23.88
CA ASP A 407 -7.61 -4.70 -22.96
C ASP A 407 -7.17 -6.15 -23.18
N ALA A 408 -7.63 -7.07 -22.31
CA ALA A 408 -7.30 -8.49 -22.39
C ALA A 408 -7.78 -9.17 -23.70
N SER A 409 -8.66 -8.53 -24.49
CA SER A 409 -9.10 -8.98 -25.80
C SER A 409 -8.27 -8.39 -26.95
N GLY A 410 -7.29 -7.54 -26.64
CA GLY A 410 -6.41 -6.88 -27.63
C GLY A 410 -6.99 -5.59 -28.21
N ASN A 411 -8.15 -5.11 -27.74
CA ASN A 411 -8.73 -3.85 -28.20
C ASN A 411 -8.01 -2.67 -27.58
N THR A 412 -7.68 -1.66 -28.39
CA THR A 412 -7.06 -0.43 -27.90
C THR A 412 -8.08 0.39 -27.09
N LEU A 413 -7.71 0.73 -25.87
CA LEU A 413 -8.46 1.66 -25.04
C LEU A 413 -8.17 3.10 -25.50
N SER A 414 -9.20 3.88 -25.71
CA SER A 414 -9.10 5.27 -26.17
C SER A 414 -9.57 6.25 -25.09
N GLY A 415 -9.04 7.47 -25.13
CA GLY A 415 -9.46 8.54 -24.22
C GLY A 415 -9.06 8.32 -22.77
N LEU A 416 -8.02 7.51 -22.53
CA LEU A 416 -7.46 7.33 -21.18
C LEU A 416 -6.82 8.63 -20.71
N ALA A 417 -7.16 9.03 -19.50
CA ALA A 417 -6.56 10.14 -18.80
C ALA A 417 -6.72 9.95 -17.30
N VAL A 418 -5.79 10.47 -16.52
CA VAL A 418 -6.03 10.67 -15.09
C VAL A 418 -7.13 11.74 -14.96
N LYS A 419 -8.10 11.47 -14.12
CA LYS A 419 -9.18 12.43 -13.78
C LYS A 419 -8.84 13.02 -12.40
N PRO A 420 -8.35 14.26 -12.35
CA PRO A 420 -8.06 14.89 -11.06
C PRO A 420 -9.31 14.90 -10.19
N LEU A 421 -9.15 14.44 -8.95
CA LEU A 421 -10.21 14.48 -7.96
C LEU A 421 -10.20 15.82 -7.23
N ALA A 422 -11.32 16.16 -6.61
CA ALA A 422 -11.38 17.35 -5.76
C ALA A 422 -10.44 17.22 -4.56
N ASP A 423 -10.09 18.36 -3.96
CA ASP A 423 -9.31 18.39 -2.72
C ASP A 423 -9.90 17.46 -1.66
N ASP A 424 -9.03 16.77 -0.96
CA ASP A 424 -9.38 15.88 0.15
C ASP A 424 -10.15 14.60 -0.25
N VAL A 425 -10.30 14.32 -1.54
CA VAL A 425 -10.99 13.14 -2.05
C VAL A 425 -9.98 12.07 -2.48
N SER A 426 -10.02 10.92 -1.83
CA SER A 426 -9.29 9.72 -2.28
C SER A 426 -10.09 8.96 -3.34
N ASN A 427 -9.37 8.25 -4.23
CA ASN A 427 -10.02 7.39 -5.21
C ASN A 427 -10.77 6.24 -4.51
N THR A 428 -11.79 5.72 -5.18
CA THR A 428 -12.62 4.64 -4.65
C THR A 428 -13.20 3.82 -5.81
N PRO A 429 -13.31 2.49 -5.70
CA PRO A 429 -13.97 1.69 -6.72
C PRO A 429 -15.38 2.19 -7.02
N GLY A 430 -15.68 2.38 -8.29
CA GLY A 430 -16.97 2.91 -8.76
C GLY A 430 -17.05 4.44 -8.89
N ALA A 431 -16.13 5.20 -8.29
CA ALA A 431 -16.15 6.67 -8.36
C ALA A 431 -15.80 7.25 -9.75
N ALA A 432 -14.98 6.57 -10.53
CA ALA A 432 -14.51 7.02 -11.83
C ALA A 432 -15.61 7.17 -12.91
N GLY A 433 -16.86 6.74 -12.60
CA GLY A 433 -18.02 6.88 -13.49
C GLY A 433 -18.90 8.11 -13.22
N SER A 434 -18.74 8.82 -12.08
CA SER A 434 -19.60 9.93 -11.66
C SER A 434 -19.02 11.32 -11.94
N GLY A 435 -18.36 11.50 -13.08
CA GLY A 435 -18.00 12.84 -13.57
C GLY A 435 -19.28 13.62 -13.87
N THR A 436 -19.74 14.44 -12.93
CA THR A 436 -20.81 15.40 -13.10
C THR A 436 -20.44 16.42 -14.17
N SER A 437 -20.89 16.19 -15.41
CA SER A 437 -21.08 17.29 -16.34
C SER A 437 -22.30 18.09 -15.84
N SER A 438 -22.06 19.20 -15.16
CA SER A 438 -23.08 20.21 -14.93
C SER A 438 -23.40 20.90 -16.26
N GLY A 439 -24.30 20.30 -17.02
CA GLY A 439 -24.96 20.90 -18.18
C GLY A 439 -26.45 20.95 -17.90
N SER A 440 -26.94 22.11 -17.54
CA SER A 440 -28.38 22.39 -17.47
C SER A 440 -29.01 22.22 -18.82
N GLY A 441 -29.98 21.30 -18.94
CA GLY A 441 -30.86 21.14 -20.08
C GLY A 441 -32.11 20.42 -19.62
N SER A 442 -33.17 21.20 -19.41
CA SER A 442 -34.53 20.70 -19.16
C SER A 442 -35.09 20.03 -20.43
N GLY A 443 -35.76 18.93 -20.28
CA GLY A 443 -36.54 18.28 -21.33
C GLY A 443 -37.19 17.00 -20.79
N SER A 444 -38.45 17.12 -20.47
CA SER A 444 -39.41 16.04 -20.20
C SER A 444 -39.54 15.11 -21.42
N ASP A 445 -39.70 13.80 -21.18
CA ASP A 445 -40.91 13.06 -21.54
C ASP A 445 -40.80 11.55 -21.29
N GLU A 446 -41.96 11.02 -20.94
CA GLU A 446 -42.29 9.64 -20.55
C GLU A 446 -42.05 8.57 -21.65
N SER A 447 -41.86 7.35 -21.22
CA SER A 447 -42.69 6.13 -21.42
C SER A 447 -41.81 4.86 -21.39
N GLY A 448 -42.04 3.99 -20.57
CA GLY A 448 -42.74 2.75 -20.44
C GLY A 448 -42.36 1.67 -21.45
N SER A 449 -41.73 0.56 -20.96
CA SER A 449 -42.09 -0.80 -21.37
C SER A 449 -41.30 -1.89 -20.66
N ALA A 450 -42.02 -2.67 -19.93
CA ALA A 450 -42.07 -4.13 -19.73
C ALA A 450 -40.81 -5.00 -19.92
N ALA A 451 -40.49 -5.71 -18.81
CA ALA A 451 -39.68 -6.89 -18.78
C ALA A 451 -40.39 -8.13 -19.35
N PRO A 452 -39.68 -9.12 -19.86
CA PRO A 452 -40.20 -10.48 -19.94
C PRO A 452 -39.59 -11.37 -18.84
N THR A 453 -40.47 -11.94 -18.05
CA THR A 453 -40.28 -13.06 -17.16
C THR A 453 -39.93 -14.34 -17.94
N LEU A 454 -38.92 -15.09 -17.48
CA LEU A 454 -38.73 -16.50 -17.83
C LEU A 454 -38.77 -17.34 -16.58
N ALA A 455 -39.60 -18.39 -16.65
CA ALA A 455 -39.94 -19.35 -15.60
C ALA A 455 -38.85 -20.43 -15.42
N PRO A 456 -38.89 -21.16 -14.29
CA PRO A 456 -37.82 -22.07 -13.87
C PRO A 456 -37.93 -23.46 -14.50
N GLN A 457 -36.79 -24.06 -14.81
CA GLN A 457 -36.73 -25.49 -15.12
C GLN A 457 -36.04 -26.25 -13.97
N GLY A 458 -36.64 -27.36 -13.62
CA GLY A 458 -36.33 -28.20 -12.48
C GLY A 458 -35.14 -29.17 -12.66
N PRO A 459 -34.93 -30.11 -11.73
CA PRO A 459 -33.62 -30.63 -11.33
C PRO A 459 -33.13 -31.81 -12.15
N LEU A 460 -31.79 -31.86 -12.36
CA LEU A 460 -31.13 -33.08 -12.88
C LEU A 460 -30.11 -33.63 -11.88
N SER A 461 -30.37 -34.83 -11.57
CA SER A 461 -29.70 -35.92 -10.86
C SER A 461 -28.20 -35.86 -10.56
N THR A 462 -27.92 -36.24 -9.31
CA THR A 462 -26.67 -36.71 -8.69
C THR A 462 -25.95 -37.81 -9.48
N ALA A 463 -24.64 -37.57 -9.73
CA ALA A 463 -23.69 -38.65 -9.94
C ALA A 463 -22.48 -38.42 -9.04
N ALA A 464 -22.29 -39.36 -8.11
CA ALA A 464 -21.14 -39.37 -7.20
C ALA A 464 -19.87 -39.74 -7.99
N MET A 465 -18.86 -38.92 -7.90
CA MET A 465 -17.48 -39.29 -8.25
C MET A 465 -16.60 -39.26 -7.02
N ILE A 466 -16.03 -40.42 -6.75
CA ILE A 466 -15.02 -40.66 -5.71
C ILE A 466 -13.72 -40.07 -6.20
N ILE A 467 -13.14 -39.14 -5.43
CA ILE A 467 -11.80 -38.58 -5.66
C ILE A 467 -10.84 -39.24 -4.66
N PRO A 468 -9.73 -39.84 -5.10
CA PRO A 468 -8.72 -40.38 -4.18
C PRO A 468 -7.87 -39.22 -3.64
N ALA A 469 -7.60 -39.25 -2.33
CA ALA A 469 -6.71 -38.37 -1.64
C ALA A 469 -5.28 -38.49 -2.22
N MET A 470 -4.78 -37.41 -2.80
CA MET A 470 -3.35 -37.25 -3.04
C MET A 470 -2.75 -36.40 -1.94
N VAL A 471 -1.82 -37.00 -1.22
CA VAL A 471 -0.92 -36.31 -0.27
C VAL A 471 0.04 -35.44 -1.09
N GLY A 472 -0.15 -34.14 -1.05
CA GLY A 472 0.76 -33.18 -1.67
C GLY A 472 1.94 -32.90 -0.77
N LEU A 473 3.13 -33.27 -1.24
CA LEU A 473 4.40 -32.77 -0.69
C LEU A 473 4.48 -31.25 -0.91
N PHE A 474 4.54 -30.50 0.17
CA PHE A 474 4.90 -29.10 0.14
C PHE A 474 6.38 -28.96 -0.21
N PHE A 475 6.67 -28.47 -1.41
CA PHE A 475 7.98 -27.92 -1.74
C PHE A 475 8.02 -26.49 -1.19
N THR A 476 8.76 -26.29 -0.12
CA THR A 476 9.19 -24.96 0.33
C THR A 476 10.22 -24.44 -0.67
N ALA A 477 9.79 -23.61 -1.62
CA ALA A 477 10.69 -22.80 -2.41
C ALA A 477 11.11 -21.60 -1.55
N GLY A 478 12.23 -21.74 -0.84
CA GLY A 478 12.88 -20.62 -0.21
C GLY A 478 13.45 -19.70 -1.29
N PHE A 479 12.82 -18.58 -1.53
CA PHE A 479 13.44 -17.48 -2.26
C PHE A 479 14.26 -16.66 -1.26
N SER A 480 15.55 -16.96 -1.16
CA SER A 480 16.53 -15.99 -0.66
C SER A 480 16.68 -14.92 -1.75
N LEU A 481 16.06 -13.78 -1.55
CA LEU A 481 16.45 -12.56 -2.25
C LEU A 481 17.66 -11.98 -1.50
N ILE A 482 18.79 -12.03 -2.16
CA ILE A 482 20.03 -11.35 -1.78
C ILE A 482 19.84 -9.84 -1.85
#